data_949e37867a59f02f84aa6f015a62ead5
#
_entry.id   949e37867a59f02f84aa6f015a62ead5
#
_cell.length_a   1.000
_cell.length_b   1.000
_cell.length_c   1.000
_cell.angle_alpha   90.00
_cell.angle_beta   90.00
_cell.angle_gamma   90.00
#
_symmetry.space_group_name_H-M   'P 1'
#
loop_
_entity.id
_entity.type
_entity.pdbx_description
1 polymer ?
#
loop_
_entity_poly.entity_id
_entity_poly.type
_entity_poly.pdbx_seq_one_letter_code
_entity_poly.pdbx_strand_id
1 'polypeptide(L)'
;MSEKYSVIQVGLGPMGKIVAKLFLKRKNIHLRSVVDIDPNLREKELNSILNIEEGSKISVEPELEIALSKYKADVVFIATSSSLGKVAPLIQQAIKSGSNVVSLCEELSYPFQNYPKLSGELDALAKSKNVSVVGTGINPGYLMDLLPIVITAPCQRVEYIKVTRMINSAKRREPFQRKIGTGLTPQEFHEKLNKKVITGHVGLIQSIQMIDEALGFKCDKIKEYPSKEIISEKDFTSSYGEFVPKGYVCGLQSKALAKKDGKERIFLEFIAYADNPEEYDSIIIEGIPRIYQKIIGGVHGDLGTAAIVVNLIPKVVNARSGLLTMKDLPVPCYTENILKHY
;
A
#
# COMPACT_ATOMS: atom_id res chain seq x y z
N MET A 1 -7.12 -31.02 3.35
CA MET A 1 -7.21 -29.92 4.32
C MET A 1 -6.56 -28.71 3.67
N SER A 2 -7.21 -27.54 3.65
CA SER A 2 -6.57 -26.33 3.11
C SER A 2 -5.36 -25.98 3.99
N GLU A 3 -4.21 -25.72 3.36
CA GLU A 3 -3.03 -25.18 4.05
C GLU A 3 -3.41 -23.95 4.87
N LYS A 4 -3.00 -23.93 6.15
CA LYS A 4 -3.19 -22.78 7.04
C LYS A 4 -1.87 -22.06 7.20
N TYR A 5 -1.87 -20.76 6.88
CA TYR A 5 -0.71 -19.88 7.02
C TYR A 5 -0.73 -19.18 8.37
N SER A 6 0.34 -19.33 9.15
CA SER A 6 0.52 -18.64 10.43
C SER A 6 1.08 -17.24 10.20
N VAL A 7 0.44 -16.23 10.79
CA VAL A 7 0.79 -14.83 10.62
C VAL A 7 1.03 -14.16 11.97
N ILE A 8 2.10 -13.38 12.07
CA ILE A 8 2.29 -12.36 13.11
C ILE A 8 2.11 -11.01 12.44
N GLN A 9 1.29 -10.13 13.04
CA GLN A 9 1.07 -8.78 12.54
C GLN A 9 1.80 -7.75 13.41
N VAL A 10 2.49 -6.80 12.78
CA VAL A 10 3.15 -5.66 13.43
C VAL A 10 2.47 -4.37 13.00
N GLY A 11 1.91 -3.66 13.96
CA GLY A 11 1.14 -2.43 13.78
C GLY A 11 -0.38 -2.62 13.86
N LEU A 12 -1.01 -1.89 14.78
CA LEU A 12 -2.47 -1.79 14.99
C LEU A 12 -3.00 -0.37 14.75
N GLY A 13 -2.30 0.40 13.95
CA GLY A 13 -2.84 1.64 13.41
C GLY A 13 -4.11 1.39 12.56
N PRO A 14 -4.71 2.44 11.97
CA PRO A 14 -5.98 2.30 11.24
C PRO A 14 -5.98 1.19 10.20
N MET A 15 -4.91 1.05 9.40
CA MET A 15 -4.80 -0.03 8.41
C MET A 15 -4.58 -1.39 9.06
N GLY A 16 -3.72 -1.46 10.09
CA GLY A 16 -3.47 -2.72 10.81
C GLY A 16 -4.74 -3.31 11.40
N LYS A 17 -5.63 -2.49 11.97
CA LYS A 17 -6.94 -2.93 12.49
C LYS A 17 -7.84 -3.53 11.40
N ILE A 18 -7.86 -2.93 10.20
CA ILE A 18 -8.66 -3.44 9.07
C ILE A 18 -8.11 -4.80 8.61
N VAL A 19 -6.79 -4.91 8.48
CA VAL A 19 -6.14 -6.17 8.06
C VAL A 19 -6.31 -7.26 9.12
N ALA A 20 -6.13 -6.95 10.41
CA ALA A 20 -6.35 -7.90 11.50
C ALA A 20 -7.77 -8.47 11.49
N LYS A 21 -8.80 -7.62 11.34
CA LYS A 21 -10.19 -8.07 11.18
C LYS A 21 -10.36 -9.04 9.99
N LEU A 22 -9.67 -8.77 8.88
CA LEU A 22 -9.77 -9.61 7.70
C LEU A 22 -8.99 -10.92 7.87
N PHE A 23 -7.84 -10.93 8.55
CA PHE A 23 -7.13 -12.17 8.90
C PHE A 23 -8.00 -13.09 9.76
N LEU A 24 -8.66 -12.55 10.78
CA LEU A 24 -9.55 -13.34 11.65
C LEU A 24 -10.72 -13.96 10.90
N LYS A 25 -11.16 -13.36 9.79
CA LYS A 25 -12.25 -13.89 8.94
C LYS A 25 -11.82 -14.99 7.97
N ARG A 26 -10.53 -15.25 7.80
CA ARG A 26 -10.02 -16.20 6.81
C ARG A 26 -9.72 -17.57 7.40
N LYS A 27 -10.28 -18.63 6.81
CA LYS A 27 -10.07 -20.04 7.26
C LYS A 27 -8.64 -20.52 7.09
N ASN A 28 -7.98 -20.03 6.04
CA ASN A 28 -6.62 -20.41 5.68
C ASN A 28 -5.54 -19.52 6.33
N ILE A 29 -5.92 -18.58 7.18
CA ILE A 29 -4.97 -17.74 7.93
C ILE A 29 -5.17 -17.95 9.43
N HIS A 30 -4.07 -18.13 10.13
CA HIS A 30 -4.03 -18.21 11.58
C HIS A 30 -3.20 -17.02 12.12
N LEU A 31 -3.88 -15.96 12.54
CA LEU A 31 -3.23 -14.85 13.23
C LEU A 31 -2.75 -15.33 14.60
N ARG A 32 -1.43 -15.41 14.80
CA ARG A 32 -0.80 -15.99 16.01
C ARG A 32 -0.56 -14.96 17.09
N SER A 33 -0.18 -13.75 16.65
CA SER A 33 0.15 -12.65 17.55
C SER A 33 0.01 -11.32 16.82
N VAL A 34 -0.18 -10.27 17.58
CA VAL A 34 -0.18 -8.89 17.11
C VAL A 34 0.78 -8.09 17.97
N VAL A 35 1.56 -7.22 17.33
CA VAL A 35 2.58 -6.39 17.97
C VAL A 35 2.27 -4.92 17.73
N ASP A 36 2.28 -4.11 18.78
CA ASP A 36 2.23 -2.65 18.66
C ASP A 36 3.02 -1.98 19.80
N ILE A 37 3.70 -0.89 19.45
CA ILE A 37 4.51 -0.13 20.42
C ILE A 37 3.69 0.81 21.29
N ASP A 38 2.41 1.05 20.97
CA ASP A 38 1.54 1.92 21.76
C ASP A 38 1.30 1.30 23.16
N PRO A 39 1.76 1.96 24.24
CA PRO A 39 1.60 1.43 25.59
C PRO A 39 0.13 1.28 26.00
N ASN A 40 -0.78 2.04 25.38
CA ASN A 40 -2.21 1.92 25.63
C ASN A 40 -2.84 0.65 25.05
N LEU A 41 -2.16 -0.03 24.13
CA LEU A 41 -2.62 -1.29 23.55
C LEU A 41 -1.98 -2.52 24.19
N ARG A 42 -0.92 -2.33 24.98
CA ARG A 42 -0.14 -3.41 25.59
C ARG A 42 -1.04 -4.33 26.43
N GLU A 43 -0.87 -5.63 26.25
CA GLU A 43 -1.58 -6.71 26.96
C GLU A 43 -3.12 -6.70 26.79
N LYS A 44 -3.67 -5.73 26.04
CA LYS A 44 -5.10 -5.74 25.72
C LYS A 44 -5.42 -6.86 24.73
N GLU A 45 -6.59 -7.45 24.91
CA GLU A 45 -7.09 -8.44 23.94
C GLU A 45 -7.45 -7.76 22.61
N LEU A 46 -7.03 -8.39 21.53
CA LEU A 46 -7.28 -7.89 20.17
C LEU A 46 -8.78 -7.69 19.90
N ASN A 47 -9.64 -8.56 20.42
CA ASN A 47 -11.09 -8.47 20.27
C ASN A 47 -11.66 -7.16 20.81
N SER A 48 -11.19 -6.72 21.98
CA SER A 48 -11.63 -5.45 22.57
C SER A 48 -11.16 -4.24 21.75
N ILE A 49 -9.94 -4.31 21.18
CA ILE A 49 -9.38 -3.25 20.34
C ILE A 49 -10.13 -3.15 19.00
N LEU A 50 -10.57 -4.29 18.46
CA LEU A 50 -11.28 -4.37 17.19
C LEU A 50 -12.80 -4.23 17.31
N ASN A 51 -13.35 -4.18 18.53
CA ASN A 51 -14.79 -4.19 18.82
C ASN A 51 -15.50 -5.37 18.13
N ILE A 52 -15.02 -6.60 18.39
CA ILE A 52 -15.63 -7.85 17.92
C ILE A 52 -15.99 -8.73 19.12
N GLU A 53 -17.20 -9.31 19.10
CA GLU A 53 -17.76 -10.06 20.25
C GLU A 53 -17.14 -11.44 20.39
N GLU A 54 -16.84 -12.12 19.26
CA GLU A 54 -16.21 -13.43 19.22
C GLU A 54 -14.88 -13.37 18.45
N GLY A 55 -13.89 -14.12 18.90
CA GLY A 55 -12.59 -14.18 18.21
C GLY A 55 -11.50 -14.86 19.04
N SER A 56 -10.27 -14.62 18.67
CA SER A 56 -9.10 -15.21 19.29
C SER A 56 -8.70 -14.46 20.56
N LYS A 57 -8.27 -15.19 21.59
CA LYS A 57 -7.61 -14.63 22.77
C LYS A 57 -6.16 -14.22 22.45
N ILE A 58 -6.00 -13.25 21.53
CA ILE A 58 -4.70 -12.70 21.17
C ILE A 58 -4.49 -11.42 21.96
N SER A 59 -3.46 -11.38 22.80
CA SER A 59 -2.99 -10.16 23.47
C SER A 59 -1.97 -9.45 22.60
N VAL A 60 -1.91 -8.12 22.71
CA VAL A 60 -0.94 -7.30 21.99
C VAL A 60 0.43 -7.38 22.65
N GLU A 61 1.42 -7.84 21.93
CA GLU A 61 2.81 -7.88 22.38
C GLU A 61 3.48 -6.51 22.13
N PRO A 62 4.39 -6.04 23.00
CA PRO A 62 5.07 -4.77 22.83
C PRO A 62 6.16 -4.80 21.73
N GLU A 63 6.73 -5.97 21.48
CA GLU A 63 7.90 -6.14 20.62
C GLU A 63 7.79 -7.39 19.74
N LEU A 64 8.30 -7.29 18.50
CA LEU A 64 8.27 -8.39 17.55
C LEU A 64 9.10 -9.59 18.03
N GLU A 65 10.21 -9.35 18.70
CA GLU A 65 11.09 -10.40 19.22
C GLU A 65 10.35 -11.31 20.22
N ILE A 66 9.53 -10.72 21.08
CA ILE A 66 8.69 -11.47 22.04
C ILE A 66 7.69 -12.34 21.30
N ALA A 67 7.02 -11.80 20.28
CA ALA A 67 6.06 -12.58 19.50
C ALA A 67 6.73 -13.74 18.76
N LEU A 68 7.90 -13.49 18.15
CA LEU A 68 8.68 -14.50 17.42
C LEU A 68 9.27 -15.58 18.33
N SER A 69 9.58 -15.26 19.60
CA SER A 69 10.02 -16.27 20.57
C SER A 69 8.91 -17.24 20.99
N LYS A 70 7.66 -16.75 21.00
CA LYS A 70 6.48 -17.53 21.39
C LYS A 70 5.90 -18.36 20.23
N TYR A 71 5.97 -17.82 19.00
CA TYR A 71 5.26 -18.38 17.83
C TYR A 71 6.14 -18.43 16.59
N LYS A 72 6.12 -19.57 15.90
CA LYS A 72 6.58 -19.63 14.51
C LYS A 72 5.52 -19.02 13.60
N ALA A 73 5.94 -18.17 12.66
CA ALA A 73 5.08 -17.58 11.66
C ALA A 73 5.60 -17.85 10.24
N ASP A 74 4.71 -18.23 9.34
CA ASP A 74 5.03 -18.33 7.92
C ASP A 74 5.25 -16.94 7.32
N VAL A 75 4.51 -15.92 7.85
CA VAL A 75 4.59 -14.55 7.42
C VAL A 75 4.54 -13.59 8.60
N VAL A 76 5.43 -12.60 8.59
CA VAL A 76 5.30 -11.38 9.40
C VAL A 76 4.74 -10.27 8.51
N PHE A 77 3.53 -9.80 8.86
CA PHE A 77 2.90 -8.66 8.20
C PHE A 77 3.22 -7.35 8.95
N ILE A 78 3.73 -6.33 8.24
CA ILE A 78 4.18 -5.06 8.84
C ILE A 78 3.35 -3.90 8.29
N ALA A 79 2.67 -3.16 9.19
CA ALA A 79 1.80 -2.01 8.88
C ALA A 79 2.10 -0.81 9.81
N THR A 80 3.37 -0.36 9.84
CA THR A 80 3.82 0.65 10.82
C THR A 80 4.22 1.99 10.19
N SER A 81 4.98 2.00 9.09
CA SER A 81 5.52 3.22 8.48
C SER A 81 5.68 3.09 6.97
N SER A 82 5.56 4.23 6.27
CA SER A 82 5.85 4.36 4.82
C SER A 82 7.36 4.33 4.52
N SER A 83 8.22 4.58 5.53
CA SER A 83 9.66 4.70 5.34
C SER A 83 10.38 3.37 5.51
N LEU A 84 11.12 2.96 4.49
CA LEU A 84 11.89 1.73 4.48
C LEU A 84 12.97 1.71 5.58
N GLY A 85 13.65 2.84 5.81
CA GLY A 85 14.66 2.94 6.87
C GLY A 85 14.09 2.67 8.27
N LYS A 86 12.81 3.04 8.51
CA LYS A 86 12.13 2.78 9.79
C LYS A 86 11.67 1.34 9.94
N VAL A 87 11.25 0.67 8.86
CA VAL A 87 10.74 -0.70 8.92
C VAL A 87 11.81 -1.77 8.71
N ALA A 88 12.97 -1.41 8.18
CA ALA A 88 14.05 -2.36 7.89
C ALA A 88 14.49 -3.19 9.11
N PRO A 89 14.61 -2.67 10.34
CA PRO A 89 14.94 -3.49 11.50
C PRO A 89 13.90 -4.58 11.77
N LEU A 90 12.60 -4.30 11.63
CA LEU A 90 11.51 -5.28 11.78
C LEU A 90 11.57 -6.35 10.68
N ILE A 91 11.84 -5.93 9.43
CA ILE A 91 12.02 -6.85 8.30
C ILE A 91 13.19 -7.81 8.58
N GLN A 92 14.32 -7.27 9.04
CA GLN A 92 15.51 -8.08 9.36
C GLN A 92 15.23 -9.08 10.50
N GLN A 93 14.50 -8.69 11.54
CA GLN A 93 14.09 -9.58 12.63
C GLN A 93 13.22 -10.74 12.10
N ALA A 94 12.21 -10.41 11.26
CA ALA A 94 11.35 -11.40 10.66
C ALA A 94 12.12 -12.39 9.77
N ILE A 95 13.02 -11.89 8.90
CA ILE A 95 13.88 -12.74 8.06
C ILE A 95 14.75 -13.66 8.91
N LYS A 96 15.39 -13.14 9.97
CA LYS A 96 16.26 -13.93 10.86
C LYS A 96 15.51 -15.05 11.56
N SER A 97 14.22 -14.87 11.85
CA SER A 97 13.35 -15.92 12.43
C SER A 97 12.91 -16.98 11.41
N GLY A 98 13.21 -16.79 10.11
CA GLY A 98 12.78 -17.69 9.04
C GLY A 98 11.36 -17.41 8.55
N SER A 99 10.82 -16.22 8.79
CA SER A 99 9.49 -15.82 8.33
C SER A 99 9.58 -14.99 7.06
N ASN A 100 8.65 -15.22 6.11
CA ASN A 100 8.44 -14.32 4.98
C ASN A 100 7.89 -12.98 5.46
N VAL A 101 8.03 -11.94 4.67
CA VAL A 101 7.58 -10.59 5.04
C VAL A 101 6.65 -10.01 3.98
N VAL A 102 5.50 -9.51 4.45
CA VAL A 102 4.58 -8.66 3.67
C VAL A 102 4.47 -7.33 4.38
N SER A 103 4.68 -6.21 3.68
CA SER A 103 4.63 -4.88 4.32
C SER A 103 3.83 -3.88 3.51
N LEU A 104 3.12 -2.97 4.22
CA LEU A 104 2.47 -1.80 3.64
C LEU A 104 3.41 -0.59 3.53
N CYS A 105 4.71 -0.77 3.72
CA CYS A 105 5.69 0.29 3.51
C CYS A 105 5.76 0.65 2.02
N GLU A 106 5.30 1.83 1.66
CA GLU A 106 5.25 2.29 0.27
C GLU A 106 6.63 2.31 -0.39
N GLU A 107 7.68 2.72 0.34
CA GLU A 107 9.06 2.71 -0.18
C GLU A 107 9.59 1.29 -0.47
N LEU A 108 9.05 0.26 0.18
CA LEU A 108 9.43 -1.14 -0.05
C LEU A 108 8.80 -1.72 -1.32
N SER A 109 7.78 -1.09 -1.90
CA SER A 109 7.10 -1.60 -3.10
C SER A 109 8.06 -1.72 -4.31
N TYR A 110 9.02 -0.81 -4.43
CA TYR A 110 10.12 -0.84 -5.37
C TYR A 110 11.35 -0.09 -4.82
N PRO A 111 12.19 -0.71 -3.96
CA PRO A 111 13.22 0.01 -3.21
C PRO A 111 14.57 0.11 -3.94
N PHE A 112 14.79 -0.61 -5.03
CA PHE A 112 16.11 -0.88 -5.61
C PHE A 112 16.87 0.37 -6.06
N GLN A 113 16.19 1.37 -6.60
CA GLN A 113 16.86 2.60 -7.06
C GLN A 113 17.08 3.61 -5.94
N ASN A 114 16.12 3.71 -5.01
CA ASN A 114 16.18 4.71 -3.94
C ASN A 114 17.02 4.23 -2.74
N TYR A 115 17.10 2.91 -2.54
CA TYR A 115 17.81 2.28 -1.42
C TYR A 115 18.68 1.10 -1.87
N PRO A 116 19.61 1.28 -2.84
CA PRO A 116 20.31 0.15 -3.47
C PRO A 116 21.10 -0.71 -2.48
N LYS A 117 21.79 -0.09 -1.52
CA LYS A 117 22.56 -0.81 -0.49
C LYS A 117 21.64 -1.61 0.43
N LEU A 118 20.62 -0.97 1.00
CA LEU A 118 19.69 -1.64 1.92
C LEU A 118 18.89 -2.75 1.21
N SER A 119 18.51 -2.51 -0.04
CA SER A 119 17.83 -3.53 -0.87
C SER A 119 18.71 -4.77 -1.08
N GLY A 120 19.99 -4.56 -1.39
CA GLY A 120 20.97 -5.65 -1.53
C GLY A 120 21.17 -6.43 -0.23
N GLU A 121 21.25 -5.74 0.91
CA GLU A 121 21.37 -6.35 2.23
C GLU A 121 20.15 -7.20 2.59
N LEU A 122 18.93 -6.66 2.36
CA LEU A 122 17.68 -7.37 2.62
C LEU A 122 17.51 -8.57 1.69
N ASP A 123 17.84 -8.44 0.40
CA ASP A 123 17.78 -9.52 -0.58
C ASP A 123 18.74 -10.66 -0.21
N ALA A 124 20.00 -10.34 0.09
CA ALA A 124 20.99 -11.33 0.50
C ALA A 124 20.58 -12.06 1.80
N LEU A 125 20.08 -11.31 2.80
CA LEU A 125 19.62 -11.89 4.06
C LEU A 125 18.41 -12.80 3.84
N ALA A 126 17.42 -12.37 3.05
CA ALA A 126 16.24 -13.16 2.73
C ALA A 126 16.58 -14.46 1.98
N LYS A 127 17.49 -14.40 1.00
CA LYS A 127 18.02 -15.57 0.29
C LYS A 127 18.74 -16.53 1.25
N SER A 128 19.55 -16.01 2.16
CA SER A 128 20.28 -16.85 3.13
C SER A 128 19.36 -17.61 4.10
N LYS A 129 18.15 -17.11 4.32
CA LYS A 129 17.12 -17.71 5.18
C LYS A 129 16.02 -18.43 4.42
N ASN A 130 16.11 -18.47 3.08
CA ASN A 130 15.14 -19.07 2.19
C ASN A 130 13.71 -18.51 2.37
N VAL A 131 13.59 -17.21 2.57
CA VAL A 131 12.32 -16.47 2.71
C VAL A 131 12.20 -15.35 1.70
N SER A 132 10.99 -14.86 1.49
CA SER A 132 10.69 -13.76 0.59
C SER A 132 10.24 -12.51 1.35
N VAL A 133 10.54 -11.34 0.79
CA VAL A 133 10.14 -10.03 1.33
C VAL A 133 9.45 -9.24 0.22
N VAL A 134 8.27 -8.68 0.49
CA VAL A 134 7.54 -7.86 -0.48
C VAL A 134 6.84 -6.67 0.16
N GLY A 135 6.94 -5.51 -0.48
CA GLY A 135 6.08 -4.35 -0.23
C GLY A 135 4.84 -4.40 -1.11
N THR A 136 3.67 -4.12 -0.53
CA THR A 136 2.39 -4.18 -1.24
C THR A 136 1.38 -3.17 -0.70
N GLY A 137 0.28 -3.04 -1.39
CA GLY A 137 -0.86 -2.19 -1.06
C GLY A 137 -1.76 -2.05 -2.27
N ILE A 138 -2.78 -1.20 -2.16
CA ILE A 138 -3.59 -0.86 -3.32
C ILE A 138 -2.84 0.11 -4.24
N ASN A 139 -2.01 1.00 -3.62
CA ASN A 139 -1.22 1.98 -4.34
C ASN A 139 -0.15 2.61 -3.41
N PRO A 140 1.15 2.33 -3.65
CA PRO A 140 1.72 1.42 -4.63
C PRO A 140 1.46 -0.06 -4.29
N GLY A 141 1.56 -0.93 -5.30
CA GLY A 141 1.48 -2.39 -5.19
C GLY A 141 0.45 -3.06 -6.11
N TYR A 142 -0.59 -2.32 -6.59
CA TYR A 142 -1.57 -2.93 -7.48
C TYR A 142 -2.11 -1.99 -8.57
N LEU A 143 -2.94 -0.97 -8.23
CA LEU A 143 -3.72 -0.23 -9.24
C LEU A 143 -2.87 0.63 -10.17
N MET A 144 -1.80 1.23 -9.66
CA MET A 144 -0.98 2.15 -10.44
C MET A 144 0.35 1.55 -10.90
N ASP A 145 0.56 0.25 -10.68
CA ASP A 145 1.77 -0.46 -11.09
C ASP A 145 1.49 -1.88 -11.59
N LEU A 146 1.15 -2.86 -10.74
CA LEU A 146 0.95 -4.24 -11.17
C LEU A 146 -0.18 -4.36 -12.21
N LEU A 147 -1.33 -3.73 -11.99
CA LEU A 147 -2.48 -3.83 -12.88
C LEU A 147 -2.18 -3.29 -14.30
N PRO A 148 -1.59 -2.08 -14.48
CA PRO A 148 -1.15 -1.65 -15.81
C PRO A 148 -0.14 -2.62 -16.44
N ILE A 149 0.80 -3.18 -15.68
CA ILE A 149 1.73 -4.19 -16.21
C ILE A 149 0.95 -5.40 -16.76
N VAL A 150 0.03 -5.96 -15.99
CA VAL A 150 -0.77 -7.15 -16.40
C VAL A 150 -1.61 -6.86 -17.65
N ILE A 151 -2.19 -5.66 -17.75
CA ILE A 151 -3.02 -5.28 -18.92
C ILE A 151 -2.19 -5.16 -20.20
N THR A 152 -0.87 -4.98 -20.14
CA THR A 152 -0.03 -4.98 -21.33
C THR A 152 0.14 -6.35 -21.97
N ALA A 153 -0.23 -7.44 -21.30
CA ALA A 153 -0.01 -8.81 -21.79
C ALA A 153 -0.49 -9.09 -23.25
N PRO A 154 -1.64 -8.56 -23.72
CA PRO A 154 -2.08 -8.73 -25.10
C PRO A 154 -1.44 -7.73 -26.09
N CYS A 155 -0.55 -6.82 -25.64
CA CYS A 155 0.04 -5.81 -26.51
C CYS A 155 1.27 -6.34 -27.24
N GLN A 156 1.30 -6.17 -28.56
CA GLN A 156 2.50 -6.42 -29.38
C GLN A 156 3.54 -5.30 -29.23
N ARG A 157 3.07 -4.08 -28.91
CA ARG A 157 3.90 -2.89 -28.67
C ARG A 157 3.22 -1.98 -27.67
N VAL A 158 3.99 -1.43 -26.75
CA VAL A 158 3.55 -0.38 -25.81
C VAL A 158 4.44 0.83 -25.99
N GLU A 159 3.85 1.97 -26.23
CA GLU A 159 4.55 3.25 -26.44
C GLU A 159 4.44 4.16 -25.24
N TYR A 160 3.26 4.18 -24.59
CA TYR A 160 2.97 5.05 -23.48
C TYR A 160 1.90 4.43 -22.59
N ILE A 161 2.03 4.66 -21.29
CA ILE A 161 1.05 4.26 -20.26
C ILE A 161 0.65 5.51 -19.47
N LYS A 162 -0.65 5.75 -19.36
CA LYS A 162 -1.22 6.71 -18.42
C LYS A 162 -2.10 5.97 -17.42
N VAL A 163 -1.86 6.22 -16.13
CA VAL A 163 -2.73 5.73 -15.06
C VAL A 163 -3.25 6.92 -14.27
N THR A 164 -4.57 6.97 -14.08
CA THR A 164 -5.22 8.00 -13.28
C THR A 164 -6.05 7.34 -12.20
N ARG A 165 -5.84 7.78 -10.97
CA ARG A 165 -6.66 7.41 -9.82
C ARG A 165 -7.38 8.65 -9.31
N MET A 166 -8.72 8.65 -9.34
CA MET A 166 -9.58 9.74 -8.91
C MET A 166 -10.50 9.29 -7.78
N ILE A 167 -10.40 9.98 -6.64
CA ILE A 167 -11.06 9.56 -5.39
C ILE A 167 -11.88 10.71 -4.83
N ASN A 168 -13.11 10.41 -4.35
CA ASN A 168 -13.84 11.30 -3.48
C ASN A 168 -13.33 11.13 -2.03
N SER A 169 -12.59 12.11 -1.53
CA SER A 169 -11.99 12.05 -0.19
C SER A 169 -13.00 12.19 0.94
N ALA A 170 -14.19 12.74 0.68
CA ALA A 170 -15.25 12.86 1.70
C ALA A 170 -15.71 11.49 2.24
N LYS A 171 -15.54 10.42 1.47
CA LYS A 171 -15.83 9.05 1.88
C LYS A 171 -14.70 8.36 2.62
N ARG A 172 -13.57 9.05 2.82
CA ARG A 172 -12.38 8.48 3.43
C ARG A 172 -12.27 8.90 4.90
N ARG A 173 -11.56 8.07 5.69
CA ARG A 173 -11.29 8.34 7.11
C ARG A 173 -10.53 9.65 7.32
N GLU A 174 -10.73 10.29 8.47
CA GLU A 174 -10.10 11.56 8.86
C GLU A 174 -8.57 11.62 8.60
N PRO A 175 -7.74 10.63 9.01
CA PRO A 175 -6.30 10.70 8.79
C PRO A 175 -5.93 10.82 7.31
N PHE A 176 -6.72 10.24 6.41
CA PHE A 176 -6.49 10.40 4.97
C PHE A 176 -6.81 11.83 4.51
N GLN A 177 -7.95 12.39 4.94
CA GLN A 177 -8.34 13.76 4.58
C GLN A 177 -7.34 14.79 5.11
N ARG A 178 -6.84 14.63 6.34
CA ARG A 178 -5.78 15.48 6.89
C ARG A 178 -4.46 15.35 6.10
N LYS A 179 -4.09 14.13 5.69
CA LYS A 179 -2.89 13.85 4.89
C LYS A 179 -2.90 14.57 3.53
N ILE A 180 -4.07 14.78 2.94
CA ILE A 180 -4.24 15.50 1.66
C ILE A 180 -4.53 17.00 1.82
N GLY A 181 -4.52 17.51 3.07
CA GLY A 181 -4.62 18.93 3.39
C GLY A 181 -6.03 19.49 3.47
N THR A 182 -7.07 18.66 3.57
CA THR A 182 -8.46 19.14 3.72
C THR A 182 -8.59 20.08 4.91
N GLY A 183 -9.22 21.24 4.71
CA GLY A 183 -9.45 22.27 5.73
C GLY A 183 -8.31 23.29 5.90
N LEU A 184 -7.18 23.12 5.23
CA LEU A 184 -6.08 24.08 5.27
C LEU A 184 -6.35 25.27 4.34
N THR A 185 -5.79 26.43 4.68
CA THR A 185 -5.62 27.50 3.70
C THR A 185 -4.57 27.09 2.65
N PRO A 186 -4.57 27.67 1.43
CA PRO A 186 -3.55 27.40 0.44
C PRO A 186 -2.12 27.63 0.96
N GLN A 187 -1.93 28.69 1.75
CA GLN A 187 -0.64 29.00 2.34
C GLN A 187 -0.18 27.91 3.32
N GLU A 188 -1.05 27.53 4.27
CA GLU A 188 -0.75 26.44 5.23
C GLU A 188 -0.46 25.12 4.53
N PHE A 189 -1.18 24.83 3.44
CA PHE A 189 -0.92 23.64 2.63
C PHE A 189 0.51 23.61 2.11
N HIS A 190 0.97 24.68 1.48
CA HIS A 190 2.34 24.77 0.96
C HIS A 190 3.39 24.74 2.08
N GLU A 191 3.15 25.43 3.20
CA GLU A 191 4.05 25.36 4.35
C GLU A 191 4.19 23.94 4.93
N LYS A 192 3.07 23.25 5.11
CA LYS A 192 3.07 21.88 5.65
C LYS A 192 3.65 20.87 4.65
N LEU A 193 3.42 21.07 3.35
CA LEU A 193 4.01 20.24 2.30
C LEU A 193 5.54 20.40 2.28
N ASN A 194 6.04 21.64 2.33
CA ASN A 194 7.47 21.92 2.36
C ASN A 194 8.15 21.37 3.63
N LYS A 195 7.47 21.42 4.78
CA LYS A 195 7.93 20.85 6.05
C LYS A 195 7.73 19.33 6.13
N LYS A 196 7.18 18.68 5.09
CA LYS A 196 6.84 17.25 5.06
C LYS A 196 5.89 16.80 6.20
N VAL A 197 5.08 17.72 6.73
CA VAL A 197 4.02 17.42 7.71
C VAL A 197 2.86 16.73 7.00
N ILE A 198 2.51 17.19 5.79
CA ILE A 198 1.69 16.47 4.84
C ILE A 198 2.58 15.99 3.69
N THR A 199 2.32 14.81 3.17
CA THR A 199 3.18 14.18 2.16
C THR A 199 2.50 14.03 0.80
N GLY A 200 1.21 14.32 0.73
CA GLY A 200 0.45 13.94 -0.45
C GLY A 200 0.39 12.41 -0.63
N HIS A 201 0.38 11.98 -1.88
CA HIS A 201 0.47 10.56 -2.21
C HIS A 201 1.94 10.11 -2.26
N VAL A 202 2.27 9.06 -1.50
CA VAL A 202 3.61 8.45 -1.48
C VAL A 202 3.59 7.20 -2.36
N GLY A 203 4.61 7.00 -3.19
CA GLY A 203 4.79 5.77 -3.96
C GLY A 203 4.67 5.89 -5.48
N LEU A 204 4.40 7.08 -6.04
CA LEU A 204 4.33 7.26 -7.50
C LEU A 204 5.64 6.91 -8.19
N ILE A 205 6.78 7.28 -7.58
CA ILE A 205 8.11 6.95 -8.12
C ILE A 205 8.32 5.44 -8.13
N GLN A 206 7.98 4.74 -7.04
CA GLN A 206 8.09 3.30 -6.93
C GLN A 206 7.24 2.59 -7.99
N SER A 207 6.00 3.05 -8.18
CA SER A 207 5.11 2.51 -9.22
C SER A 207 5.67 2.73 -10.63
N ILE A 208 6.20 3.91 -10.94
CA ILE A 208 6.85 4.19 -12.24
C ILE A 208 8.05 3.26 -12.44
N GLN A 209 8.91 3.12 -11.44
CA GLN A 209 10.11 2.29 -11.52
C GLN A 209 9.77 0.82 -11.76
N MET A 210 8.70 0.32 -11.11
CA MET A 210 8.21 -1.04 -11.31
C MET A 210 7.69 -1.25 -12.74
N ILE A 211 6.92 -0.31 -13.28
CA ILE A 211 6.43 -0.37 -14.67
C ILE A 211 7.59 -0.28 -15.66
N ASP A 212 8.51 0.65 -15.44
CA ASP A 212 9.67 0.87 -16.31
C ASP A 212 10.53 -0.38 -16.43
N GLU A 213 10.84 -1.03 -15.30
CA GLU A 213 11.59 -2.29 -15.29
C GLU A 213 10.80 -3.42 -15.96
N ALA A 214 9.52 -3.58 -15.61
CA ALA A 214 8.70 -4.68 -16.13
C ALA A 214 8.56 -4.64 -17.65
N LEU A 215 8.46 -3.45 -18.24
CA LEU A 215 8.27 -3.26 -19.68
C LEU A 215 9.59 -3.00 -20.43
N GLY A 216 10.68 -2.85 -19.70
CA GLY A 216 12.02 -2.65 -20.29
C GLY A 216 12.15 -1.32 -21.05
N PHE A 217 11.40 -0.28 -20.68
CA PHE A 217 11.49 1.04 -21.32
C PHE A 217 12.85 1.68 -21.13
N LYS A 218 13.48 1.46 -19.96
CA LYS A 218 14.77 2.06 -19.59
C LYS A 218 14.73 3.58 -19.66
N CYS A 219 13.76 4.15 -18.95
CA CYS A 219 13.58 5.61 -18.87
C CYS A 219 14.82 6.28 -18.29
N ASP A 220 15.27 7.34 -18.94
CA ASP A 220 16.46 8.13 -18.53
C ASP A 220 16.11 9.26 -17.57
N LYS A 221 14.82 9.61 -17.46
CA LYS A 221 14.35 10.67 -16.59
C LYS A 221 13.02 10.29 -15.94
N ILE A 222 13.04 10.21 -14.60
CA ILE A 222 11.84 10.06 -13.79
C ILE A 222 11.69 11.32 -12.94
N LYS A 223 10.49 11.90 -12.91
CA LYS A 223 10.19 13.12 -12.15
C LYS A 223 8.83 13.01 -11.48
N GLU A 224 8.82 13.25 -10.17
CA GLU A 224 7.62 13.55 -9.41
C GLU A 224 7.48 15.07 -9.28
N TYR A 225 6.27 15.57 -9.48
CA TYR A 225 5.96 16.98 -9.30
C TYR A 225 5.47 17.23 -7.88
N PRO A 226 5.74 18.40 -7.31
CA PRO A 226 5.10 18.80 -6.05
C PRO A 226 3.59 18.62 -6.15
N SER A 227 2.99 18.08 -5.11
CA SER A 227 1.55 17.96 -5.04
C SER A 227 0.90 19.34 -5.09
N LYS A 228 -0.17 19.46 -5.88
CA LYS A 228 -0.93 20.69 -6.05
C LYS A 228 -2.22 20.59 -5.26
N GLU A 229 -2.56 21.65 -4.53
CA GLU A 229 -3.83 21.76 -3.82
C GLU A 229 -5.02 21.82 -4.79
N ILE A 230 -6.15 21.32 -4.34
CA ILE A 230 -7.46 21.50 -4.96
C ILE A 230 -8.28 22.35 -4.00
N ILE A 231 -8.78 23.46 -4.50
CA ILE A 231 -9.50 24.46 -3.71
C ILE A 231 -11.01 24.22 -3.80
N SER A 232 -11.69 24.31 -2.66
CA SER A 232 -13.14 24.18 -2.61
C SER A 232 -13.84 25.36 -3.24
N GLU A 233 -14.79 25.10 -4.14
CA GLU A 233 -15.63 26.12 -4.78
C GLU A 233 -16.86 26.52 -3.95
N LYS A 234 -17.14 25.81 -2.87
CA LYS A 234 -18.27 26.01 -1.95
C LYS A 234 -17.89 25.67 -0.50
N ASP A 235 -18.67 26.15 0.44
CA ASP A 235 -18.58 25.70 1.83
C ASP A 235 -19.05 24.26 1.96
N PHE A 236 -18.39 23.46 2.79
CA PHE A 236 -18.84 22.11 3.13
C PHE A 236 -18.35 21.70 4.53
N THR A 237 -18.96 20.67 5.09
CA THR A 237 -18.48 20.03 6.30
C THR A 237 -17.86 18.68 5.94
N SER A 238 -16.64 18.45 6.41
CA SER A 238 -15.94 17.16 6.20
C SER A 238 -16.69 16.02 6.89
N SER A 239 -16.44 14.78 6.51
CA SER A 239 -17.08 13.61 7.13
C SER A 239 -16.71 13.40 8.60
N TYR A 240 -15.69 14.10 9.10
CA TYR A 240 -15.30 14.08 10.51
C TYR A 240 -15.70 15.37 11.26
N GLY A 241 -16.58 16.21 10.65
CA GLY A 241 -17.21 17.34 11.33
C GLY A 241 -16.46 18.67 11.24
N GLU A 242 -15.33 18.75 10.51
CA GLU A 242 -14.61 20.02 10.30
C GLU A 242 -15.29 20.84 9.20
N PHE A 243 -15.58 22.10 9.47
CA PHE A 243 -16.10 23.04 8.49
C PHE A 243 -14.98 23.55 7.57
N VAL A 244 -15.17 23.43 6.28
CA VAL A 244 -14.22 23.84 5.24
C VAL A 244 -14.85 24.94 4.40
N PRO A 245 -14.40 26.21 4.54
CA PRO A 245 -14.92 27.34 3.78
C PRO A 245 -14.56 27.23 2.30
N LYS A 246 -15.35 27.89 1.45
CA LYS A 246 -14.97 28.17 0.07
C LYS A 246 -13.60 28.88 0.03
N GLY A 247 -12.73 28.46 -0.90
CA GLY A 247 -11.37 29.00 -1.02
C GLY A 247 -10.32 28.24 -0.17
N TYR A 248 -10.74 27.32 0.67
CA TYR A 248 -9.84 26.44 1.42
C TYR A 248 -9.55 25.17 0.64
N VAL A 249 -8.50 24.45 1.04
CA VAL A 249 -8.09 23.21 0.40
C VAL A 249 -9.11 22.12 0.70
N CYS A 250 -9.61 21.45 -0.33
CA CYS A 250 -10.49 20.28 -0.22
C CYS A 250 -9.82 18.98 -0.66
N GLY A 251 -8.57 19.06 -1.10
CA GLY A 251 -7.81 17.89 -1.56
C GLY A 251 -6.55 18.26 -2.33
N LEU A 252 -5.98 17.28 -3.02
CA LEU A 252 -4.75 17.47 -3.80
C LEU A 252 -4.70 16.64 -5.09
N GLN A 253 -3.78 17.03 -5.96
CA GLN A 253 -3.34 16.30 -7.13
C GLN A 253 -1.84 16.05 -7.04
N SER A 254 -1.41 14.80 -7.20
CA SER A 254 -0.01 14.38 -7.30
C SER A 254 0.24 13.76 -8.67
N LYS A 255 1.38 14.07 -9.28
CA LYS A 255 1.75 13.61 -10.62
C LYS A 255 3.20 13.15 -10.65
N ALA A 256 3.45 12.09 -11.41
CA ALA A 256 4.79 11.68 -11.75
C ALA A 256 4.85 11.20 -13.20
N LEU A 257 6.00 11.37 -13.82
CA LEU A 257 6.21 10.91 -15.21
C LEU A 257 7.61 10.33 -15.40
N ALA A 258 7.73 9.44 -16.38
CA ALA A 258 8.99 8.94 -16.88
C ALA A 258 9.11 9.21 -18.38
N LYS A 259 10.33 9.57 -18.80
CA LYS A 259 10.69 9.83 -20.19
C LYS A 259 11.84 8.92 -20.63
N LYS A 260 11.84 8.59 -21.90
CA LYS A 260 12.96 8.01 -22.63
C LYS A 260 13.27 8.83 -23.87
N ASP A 261 14.50 9.29 -24.00
CA ASP A 261 14.93 10.11 -25.17
C ASP A 261 13.98 11.29 -25.42
N GLY A 262 13.59 11.98 -24.33
CA GLY A 262 12.68 13.13 -24.35
C GLY A 262 11.18 12.81 -24.53
N LYS A 263 10.82 11.58 -24.90
CA LYS A 263 9.42 11.13 -25.06
C LYS A 263 8.86 10.59 -23.78
N GLU A 264 7.62 10.97 -23.43
CA GLU A 264 6.92 10.42 -22.28
C GLU A 264 6.57 8.94 -22.53
N ARG A 265 6.84 8.10 -21.51
CA ARG A 265 6.55 6.66 -21.52
C ARG A 265 5.54 6.26 -20.47
N ILE A 266 5.62 6.86 -19.29
CA ILE A 266 4.74 6.54 -18.16
C ILE A 266 4.30 7.86 -17.53
N PHE A 267 3.00 8.02 -17.29
CA PHE A 267 2.41 9.13 -16.56
C PHE A 267 1.44 8.60 -15.52
N LEU A 268 1.71 8.92 -14.28
CA LEU A 268 0.85 8.56 -13.15
C LEU A 268 0.24 9.82 -12.54
N GLU A 269 -1.06 9.77 -12.27
CA GLU A 269 -1.83 10.88 -11.72
C GLU A 269 -2.75 10.39 -10.60
N PHE A 270 -2.58 10.95 -9.42
CA PHE A 270 -3.43 10.71 -8.27
C PHE A 270 -4.18 11.99 -7.91
N ILE A 271 -5.50 11.92 -7.85
CA ILE A 271 -6.39 13.05 -7.54
C ILE A 271 -7.33 12.61 -6.42
N ALA A 272 -7.35 13.38 -5.33
CA ALA A 272 -8.24 13.12 -4.21
C ALA A 272 -8.77 14.42 -3.64
N TYR A 273 -10.06 14.63 -3.69
CA TYR A 273 -10.70 15.80 -3.07
C TYR A 273 -12.14 15.51 -2.64
N ALA A 274 -12.65 16.31 -1.71
CA ALA A 274 -14.02 16.20 -1.24
C ALA A 274 -15.01 16.61 -2.36
N ASP A 275 -16.19 16.01 -2.33
CA ASP A 275 -17.26 16.25 -3.31
C ASP A 275 -16.89 15.98 -4.78
N ASN A 276 -15.89 15.15 -5.01
CA ASN A 276 -15.60 14.71 -6.37
C ASN A 276 -16.80 13.95 -6.94
N PRO A 277 -17.42 14.42 -8.04
CA PRO A 277 -18.58 13.76 -8.63
C PRO A 277 -18.25 12.42 -9.27
N GLU A 278 -17.02 12.24 -9.74
CA GLU A 278 -16.54 11.01 -10.36
C GLU A 278 -15.44 10.35 -9.56
N GLU A 279 -15.66 9.07 -9.20
CA GLU A 279 -14.60 8.21 -8.66
C GLU A 279 -14.29 7.14 -9.71
N TYR A 280 -13.00 6.99 -10.03
CA TYR A 280 -12.54 5.93 -10.93
C TYR A 280 -11.04 5.66 -10.81
N ASP A 281 -10.66 4.47 -11.22
CA ASP A 281 -9.28 4.14 -11.58
C ASP A 281 -9.26 3.87 -13.09
N SER A 282 -8.32 4.47 -13.84
CA SER A 282 -8.22 4.26 -15.28
C SER A 282 -6.80 4.03 -15.75
N ILE A 283 -6.68 3.22 -16.80
CA ILE A 283 -5.43 2.89 -17.45
C ILE A 283 -5.61 3.10 -18.95
N ILE A 284 -4.73 3.87 -19.55
CA ILE A 284 -4.61 4.03 -20.99
C ILE A 284 -3.25 3.49 -21.41
N ILE A 285 -3.26 2.57 -22.37
CA ILE A 285 -2.06 2.04 -23.01
C ILE A 285 -2.11 2.48 -24.47
N GLU A 286 -1.20 3.35 -24.87
CA GLU A 286 -0.97 3.65 -26.28
C GLU A 286 0.02 2.65 -26.84
N GLY A 287 -0.42 1.89 -27.84
CA GLY A 287 0.33 0.77 -28.38
C GLY A 287 -0.46 -0.01 -29.42
N ILE A 288 -0.10 -1.28 -29.60
CA ILE A 288 -0.78 -2.21 -30.52
C ILE A 288 -1.16 -3.47 -29.74
N PRO A 289 -2.46 -3.72 -29.51
CA PRO A 289 -3.57 -2.77 -29.67
C PRO A 289 -3.53 -1.63 -28.65
N ARG A 290 -4.26 -0.55 -28.90
CA ARG A 290 -4.55 0.47 -27.90
C ARG A 290 -5.56 -0.08 -26.91
N ILE A 291 -5.33 0.15 -25.60
CA ILE A 291 -6.24 -0.31 -24.53
C ILE A 291 -6.64 0.87 -23.67
N TYR A 292 -7.93 0.94 -23.35
CA TYR A 292 -8.48 1.82 -22.34
C TYR A 292 -9.31 0.98 -21.37
N GLN A 293 -8.93 1.03 -20.10
CA GLN A 293 -9.68 0.41 -19.00
C GLN A 293 -10.10 1.48 -18.00
N LYS A 294 -11.35 1.40 -17.51
CA LYS A 294 -11.86 2.24 -16.43
C LYS A 294 -12.60 1.38 -15.42
N ILE A 295 -12.23 1.47 -14.15
CA ILE A 295 -12.97 0.91 -13.02
C ILE A 295 -13.89 2.02 -12.51
N ILE A 296 -15.17 1.96 -12.86
CA ILE A 296 -16.18 2.94 -12.47
C ILE A 296 -16.41 2.86 -10.96
N GLY A 297 -16.46 4.00 -10.27
CA GLY A 297 -16.55 4.08 -8.82
C GLY A 297 -15.22 3.90 -8.10
N GLY A 298 -14.16 3.51 -8.82
CA GLY A 298 -12.83 3.26 -8.26
C GLY A 298 -12.79 2.13 -7.23
N VAL A 299 -11.59 1.78 -6.78
CA VAL A 299 -11.40 0.80 -5.71
C VAL A 299 -11.20 1.50 -4.38
N HIS A 300 -11.98 1.14 -3.36
CA HIS A 300 -11.81 1.70 -2.02
C HIS A 300 -10.43 1.36 -1.46
N GLY A 301 -9.59 2.38 -1.18
CA GLY A 301 -8.18 2.19 -0.88
C GLY A 301 -7.90 1.30 0.33
N ASP A 302 -8.59 1.54 1.46
CA ASP A 302 -8.33 0.79 2.69
C ASP A 302 -8.80 -0.67 2.59
N LEU A 303 -10.00 -0.89 2.03
CA LEU A 303 -10.55 -2.25 1.83
C LEU A 303 -9.73 -3.03 0.80
N GLY A 304 -9.37 -2.37 -0.32
CA GLY A 304 -8.54 -2.97 -1.35
C GLY A 304 -7.13 -3.33 -0.84
N THR A 305 -6.50 -2.44 -0.07
CA THR A 305 -5.19 -2.72 0.55
C THR A 305 -5.25 -3.95 1.46
N ALA A 306 -6.25 -4.03 2.35
CA ALA A 306 -6.41 -5.17 3.23
C ALA A 306 -6.65 -6.48 2.46
N ALA A 307 -7.48 -6.42 1.41
CA ALA A 307 -7.77 -7.57 0.57
C ALA A 307 -6.50 -8.07 -0.16
N ILE A 308 -5.70 -7.16 -0.74
CA ILE A 308 -4.45 -7.52 -1.41
C ILE A 308 -3.47 -8.20 -0.45
N VAL A 309 -3.26 -7.64 0.75
CA VAL A 309 -2.42 -8.26 1.77
C VAL A 309 -2.83 -9.71 2.02
N VAL A 310 -4.11 -9.93 2.30
CA VAL A 310 -4.63 -11.27 2.64
C VAL A 310 -4.52 -12.25 1.48
N ASN A 311 -4.86 -11.79 0.26
CA ASN A 311 -4.81 -12.64 -0.95
C ASN A 311 -3.36 -12.92 -1.39
N LEU A 312 -2.41 -12.11 -0.92
CA LEU A 312 -0.98 -12.25 -1.25
C LEU A 312 -0.27 -13.29 -0.36
N ILE A 313 -0.74 -13.54 0.87
CA ILE A 313 -0.08 -14.46 1.82
C ILE A 313 0.32 -15.81 1.18
N PRO A 314 -0.57 -16.56 0.51
CA PRO A 314 -0.20 -17.82 -0.12
C PRO A 314 0.86 -17.67 -1.22
N LYS A 315 0.86 -16.53 -1.92
CA LYS A 315 1.80 -16.28 -3.02
C LYS A 315 3.20 -16.00 -2.50
N VAL A 316 3.31 -15.27 -1.39
CA VAL A 316 4.59 -14.91 -0.77
C VAL A 316 5.25 -16.14 -0.13
N VAL A 317 4.48 -16.98 0.56
CA VAL A 317 5.02 -18.21 1.18
C VAL A 317 5.59 -19.17 0.14
N ASN A 318 4.99 -19.24 -1.04
CA ASN A 318 5.41 -20.12 -2.13
C ASN A 318 6.31 -19.43 -3.17
N ALA A 319 6.77 -18.20 -2.90
CA ALA A 319 7.62 -17.46 -3.82
C ALA A 319 9.10 -17.90 -3.73
N ARG A 320 9.89 -17.53 -4.74
CA ARG A 320 11.35 -17.60 -4.63
C ARG A 320 11.85 -16.72 -3.49
N SER A 321 12.93 -17.13 -2.84
CA SER A 321 13.55 -16.33 -1.78
C SER A 321 14.18 -15.04 -2.32
N GLY A 322 14.20 -14.00 -1.48
CA GLY A 322 14.80 -12.71 -1.77
C GLY A 322 13.85 -11.53 -1.57
N LEU A 323 14.33 -10.35 -1.90
CA LEU A 323 13.53 -9.13 -1.96
C LEU A 323 12.80 -9.07 -3.30
N LEU A 324 11.48 -9.12 -3.25
CA LEU A 324 10.59 -9.21 -4.40
C LEU A 324 9.73 -7.94 -4.51
N THR A 325 9.17 -7.74 -5.69
CA THR A 325 8.11 -6.78 -5.94
C THR A 325 6.83 -7.50 -6.37
N MET A 326 5.73 -6.78 -6.45
CA MET A 326 4.45 -7.35 -6.86
C MET A 326 4.48 -7.98 -8.26
N LYS A 327 5.33 -7.48 -9.18
CA LYS A 327 5.49 -8.05 -10.53
C LYS A 327 6.21 -9.41 -10.56
N ASP A 328 6.95 -9.74 -9.48
CA ASP A 328 7.71 -11.00 -9.38
C ASP A 328 6.86 -12.17 -8.85
N LEU A 329 5.65 -11.89 -8.42
CA LEU A 329 4.73 -12.85 -7.83
C LEU A 329 3.59 -13.21 -8.79
N PRO A 330 3.00 -14.40 -8.68
CA PRO A 330 1.73 -14.67 -9.33
C PRO A 330 0.67 -13.65 -8.90
N VAL A 331 -0.09 -13.11 -9.87
CA VAL A 331 -1.11 -12.09 -9.60
C VAL A 331 -2.04 -12.55 -8.46
N PRO A 332 -2.17 -11.78 -7.39
CA PRO A 332 -3.07 -12.16 -6.29
C PRO A 332 -4.52 -12.08 -6.75
N CYS A 333 -5.32 -13.05 -6.32
CA CYS A 333 -6.75 -13.10 -6.58
C CYS A 333 -7.51 -13.47 -5.32
N TYR A 334 -8.79 -13.10 -5.28
CA TYR A 334 -9.70 -13.53 -4.22
C TYR A 334 -9.82 -15.05 -4.21
N THR A 335 -9.81 -15.64 -3.02
CA THR A 335 -10.14 -17.05 -2.81
C THR A 335 -11.22 -17.17 -1.75
N GLU A 336 -12.20 -18.04 -1.98
CA GLU A 336 -13.32 -18.26 -1.05
C GLU A 336 -12.88 -19.08 0.17
N ASN A 337 -12.14 -18.45 1.07
CA ASN A 337 -11.65 -19.04 2.31
C ASN A 337 -12.16 -18.28 3.54
N ILE A 338 -13.48 -17.96 3.56
CA ILE A 338 -14.10 -17.18 4.64
C ILE A 338 -14.76 -18.12 5.66
N LEU A 339 -14.66 -17.77 6.95
CA LEU A 339 -15.42 -18.42 8.01
C LEU A 339 -16.91 -18.11 7.85
N LYS A 340 -17.79 -19.12 7.97
CA LYS A 340 -19.23 -18.99 7.72
C LYS A 340 -19.99 -18.15 8.78
N HIS A 341 -19.34 -17.75 9.89
CA HIS A 341 -19.98 -17.10 11.04
C HIS A 341 -19.25 -15.80 11.43
N TYR A 342 -19.19 -14.83 10.48
CA TYR A 342 -18.82 -13.44 10.78
C TYR A 342 -19.67 -12.47 9.98
#